data_686aea090c344cf1a173eb63b344d622
#
_entry.id   686aea090c344cf1a173eb63b344d622
#
_cell.length_a   1.000
_cell.length_b   1.000
_cell.length_c   1.000
_cell.angle_alpha   90.00
_cell.angle_beta   90.00
_cell.angle_gamma   90.00
#
_symmetry.space_group_name_H-M   'P 1'
#
loop_
_entity.id
_entity.type
_entity.pdbx_description
1 polymer ?
#
loop_
_entity_poly.entity_id
_entity_poly.type
_entity_poly.pdbx_seq_one_letter_code
_entity_poly.pdbx_strand_id
1 'polypeptide(L)'
;KIRNDLGLEGYNSWRGHSDTETILVAIECWGIERAVKKFTGMFSFVIWDNYKKELFLVRDRMGEKPLYYGWINNVFLFSSELKALKKHNSFTPEIDKKSLGLYLKLLSVPAPYSIYKNILKVEPGMIVKVKKDRTYDKIRYWDYPCQKESLTINSFNKSFQEAQIDLTDLLTNVVSEQMVADVPVGAFLSGGVDSSS
;
A
#
# COMPACT_ATOMS: atom_id res chain seq x y z
N LYS A 1 -7.32 -1.64 17.08
CA LYS A 1 -8.56 -1.90 16.35
C LYS A 1 -8.59 -3.32 15.80
N ILE A 2 -7.73 -3.73 14.84
CA ILE A 2 -7.71 -5.07 14.24
C ILE A 2 -7.66 -6.19 15.28
N ARG A 3 -6.78 -6.09 16.30
CA ARG A 3 -6.70 -7.08 17.38
C ARG A 3 -7.99 -7.21 18.19
N ASN A 4 -8.68 -6.09 18.43
CA ASN A 4 -9.97 -6.10 19.11
C ASN A 4 -11.04 -6.81 18.26
N ASP A 5 -11.08 -6.52 16.94
CA ASP A 5 -11.99 -7.18 16.02
C ASP A 5 -11.75 -8.71 15.98
N LEU A 6 -10.49 -9.12 15.95
CA LEU A 6 -10.11 -10.55 16.00
C LEU A 6 -10.44 -11.19 17.35
N GLY A 7 -10.29 -10.44 18.45
CA GLY A 7 -10.69 -10.87 19.78
C GLY A 7 -12.20 -11.14 19.90
N LEU A 8 -13.02 -10.29 19.29
CA LEU A 8 -14.47 -10.50 19.21
C LEU A 8 -14.85 -11.74 18.39
N GLU A 9 -14.01 -12.14 17.44
CA GLU A 9 -14.16 -13.38 16.66
C GLU A 9 -13.48 -14.59 17.32
N GLY A 10 -12.98 -14.45 18.56
CA GLY A 10 -12.47 -15.53 19.39
C GLY A 10 -10.94 -15.73 19.38
N TYR A 11 -10.18 -14.89 18.68
CA TYR A 11 -8.72 -15.00 18.68
C TYR A 11 -8.08 -14.16 19.79
N ASN A 12 -7.45 -14.81 20.77
CA ASN A 12 -6.84 -14.17 21.94
C ASN A 12 -5.39 -14.61 22.24
N SER A 13 -4.77 -15.38 21.34
CA SER A 13 -3.47 -16.01 21.57
C SER A 13 -2.32 -15.22 20.95
N TRP A 14 -2.14 -13.97 21.38
CA TRP A 14 -1.06 -13.10 20.92
C TRP A 14 0.27 -13.46 21.58
N ARG A 15 1.35 -13.58 20.77
CA ARG A 15 2.71 -13.84 21.26
C ARG A 15 3.50 -12.56 21.50
N GLY A 16 3.17 -11.48 20.81
CA GLY A 16 3.87 -10.21 20.91
C GLY A 16 2.99 -9.02 20.55
N HIS A 17 3.63 -7.89 20.30
CA HIS A 17 2.96 -6.63 19.95
C HIS A 17 3.16 -6.21 18.47
N SER A 18 3.83 -7.05 17.67
CA SER A 18 4.14 -6.76 16.27
C SER A 18 2.88 -6.63 15.42
N ASP A 19 2.88 -5.67 14.53
CA ASP A 19 1.89 -5.51 13.46
C ASP A 19 1.94 -6.68 12.47
N THR A 20 3.13 -7.25 12.21
CA THR A 20 3.30 -8.43 11.37
C THR A 20 2.49 -9.62 11.87
N GLU A 21 2.50 -9.89 13.18
CA GLU A 21 1.67 -10.94 13.76
C GLU A 21 0.18 -10.64 13.55
N THR A 22 -0.23 -9.38 13.74
CA THR A 22 -1.61 -8.95 13.54
C THR A 22 -2.06 -9.14 12.09
N ILE A 23 -1.21 -8.81 11.13
CA ILE A 23 -1.46 -9.00 9.69
C ILE A 23 -1.63 -10.50 9.37
N LEU A 24 -0.73 -11.35 9.85
CA LEU A 24 -0.79 -12.79 9.60
C LEU A 24 -2.07 -13.41 10.16
N VAL A 25 -2.41 -13.11 11.39
CA VAL A 25 -3.64 -13.63 12.03
C VAL A 25 -4.89 -13.11 11.32
N ALA A 26 -4.93 -11.84 10.95
CA ALA A 26 -6.05 -11.28 10.22
C ALA A 26 -6.25 -11.96 8.86
N ILE A 27 -5.15 -12.27 8.15
CA ILE A 27 -5.21 -12.97 6.86
C ILE A 27 -5.64 -14.43 7.05
N GLU A 28 -5.19 -15.09 8.10
CA GLU A 28 -5.59 -16.45 8.42
C GLU A 28 -7.09 -16.53 8.75
N CYS A 29 -7.60 -15.63 9.57
CA CYS A 29 -8.99 -15.60 9.99
C CYS A 29 -9.96 -15.13 8.89
N TRP A 30 -9.60 -14.10 8.12
CA TRP A 30 -10.52 -13.43 7.20
C TRP A 30 -10.24 -13.67 5.72
N GLY A 31 -9.08 -14.23 5.40
CA GLY A 31 -8.52 -14.23 4.05
C GLY A 31 -7.95 -12.87 3.66
N ILE A 32 -7.03 -12.86 2.67
CA ILE A 32 -6.23 -11.68 2.34
C ILE A 32 -7.08 -10.47 1.91
N GLU A 33 -8.09 -10.67 1.08
CA GLU A 33 -8.88 -9.56 0.54
C GLU A 33 -9.71 -8.85 1.63
N ARG A 34 -10.34 -9.62 2.52
CA ARG A 34 -11.13 -9.07 3.62
C ARG A 34 -10.24 -8.41 4.68
N ALA A 35 -9.10 -9.02 4.98
CA ALA A 35 -8.15 -8.48 5.93
C ALA A 35 -7.60 -7.12 5.47
N VAL A 36 -7.13 -7.03 4.22
CA VAL A 36 -6.53 -5.80 3.68
C VAL A 36 -7.51 -4.64 3.62
N LYS A 37 -8.80 -4.90 3.34
CA LYS A 37 -9.85 -3.87 3.39
C LYS A 37 -10.04 -3.24 4.77
N LYS A 38 -9.70 -3.95 5.83
CA LYS A 38 -9.79 -3.46 7.23
C LYS A 38 -8.52 -2.73 7.68
N PHE A 39 -7.39 -2.90 6.97
CA PHE A 39 -6.14 -2.23 7.32
C PHE A 39 -6.20 -0.74 7.00
N THR A 40 -5.65 0.06 7.89
CA THR A 40 -5.45 1.51 7.73
C THR A 40 -3.97 1.85 7.87
N GLY A 41 -3.57 3.01 7.36
CA GLY A 41 -2.19 3.48 7.42
C GLY A 41 -1.34 3.06 6.24
N MET A 42 -0.04 3.23 6.39
CA MET A 42 0.98 3.05 5.35
C MET A 42 1.56 1.65 5.41
N PHE A 43 1.38 0.86 4.39
CA PHE A 43 1.96 -0.48 4.35
C PHE A 43 2.27 -0.97 2.93
N SER A 44 3.31 -1.76 2.83
CA SER A 44 3.51 -2.70 1.74
C SER A 44 4.10 -3.98 2.30
N PHE A 45 3.57 -5.10 1.90
CA PHE A 45 4.08 -6.39 2.34
C PHE A 45 3.94 -7.46 1.26
N VAL A 46 4.71 -8.51 1.43
CA VAL A 46 4.63 -9.70 0.60
C VAL A 46 4.37 -10.89 1.53
N ILE A 47 3.41 -11.72 1.16
CA ILE A 47 3.05 -12.92 1.91
C ILE A 47 3.11 -14.15 1.02
N TRP A 48 3.69 -15.21 1.54
CA TRP A 48 3.75 -16.52 0.93
C TRP A 48 2.77 -17.48 1.62
N ASP A 49 1.77 -17.94 0.87
CA ASP A 49 0.89 -19.03 1.33
C ASP A 49 1.57 -20.37 1.06
N ASN A 50 2.06 -20.99 2.10
CA ASN A 50 2.79 -22.25 1.98
C ASN A 50 1.88 -23.43 1.62
N TYR A 51 0.59 -23.39 1.92
CA TYR A 51 -0.37 -24.41 1.55
C TYR A 51 -0.72 -24.35 0.07
N LYS A 52 -1.14 -23.20 -0.39
CA LYS A 52 -1.55 -22.96 -1.78
C LYS A 52 -0.37 -22.77 -2.71
N LYS A 53 0.85 -22.54 -2.16
CA LYS A 53 2.05 -22.15 -2.93
C LYS A 53 1.80 -20.91 -3.78
N GLU A 54 1.19 -19.91 -3.18
CA GLU A 54 0.82 -18.65 -3.78
C GLU A 54 1.56 -17.48 -3.12
N LEU A 55 1.99 -16.52 -3.92
CA LEU A 55 2.64 -15.30 -3.45
C LEU A 55 1.72 -14.11 -3.72
N PHE A 56 1.53 -13.29 -2.69
CA PHE A 56 0.76 -12.07 -2.78
C PHE A 56 1.61 -10.87 -2.40
N LEU A 57 1.53 -9.82 -3.22
CA LEU A 57 2.12 -8.52 -2.93
C LEU A 57 0.98 -7.54 -2.69
N VAL A 58 1.05 -6.80 -1.61
CA VAL A 58 -0.01 -5.88 -1.19
C VAL A 58 0.57 -4.50 -0.98
N ARG A 59 -0.14 -3.49 -1.45
CA ARG A 59 0.23 -2.09 -1.26
C ARG A 59 -0.94 -1.29 -0.71
N ASP A 60 -0.66 -0.37 0.21
CA ASP A 60 -1.66 0.47 0.85
C ASP A 60 -2.51 1.29 -0.13
N ARG A 61 -3.61 1.84 0.38
CA ARG A 61 -4.64 2.54 -0.42
C ARG A 61 -4.08 3.69 -1.24
N MET A 62 -3.23 4.53 -0.66
CA MET A 62 -2.65 5.70 -1.32
C MET A 62 -1.31 5.39 -2.01
N GLY A 63 -0.75 4.19 -1.79
CA GLY A 63 0.53 3.79 -2.33
C GLY A 63 1.71 4.52 -1.68
N GLU A 64 1.60 4.81 -0.40
CA GLU A 64 2.64 5.53 0.36
C GLU A 64 3.90 4.68 0.50
N LYS A 65 3.77 3.40 0.80
CA LYS A 65 4.92 2.49 0.83
C LYS A 65 5.17 1.90 -0.56
N PRO A 66 6.40 2.04 -1.11
CA PRO A 66 6.71 1.50 -2.43
C PRO A 66 6.87 -0.02 -2.40
N LEU A 67 6.47 -0.67 -3.49
CA LEU A 67 6.71 -2.10 -3.71
C LEU A 67 6.88 -2.37 -5.20
N TYR A 68 8.06 -2.85 -5.58
CA TYR A 68 8.42 -3.21 -6.95
C TYR A 68 8.48 -4.73 -7.09
N TYR A 69 8.14 -5.23 -8.28
CA TYR A 69 8.16 -6.65 -8.58
C TYR A 69 8.34 -6.92 -10.06
N GLY A 70 8.80 -8.11 -10.38
CA GLY A 70 8.87 -8.56 -11.77
C GLY A 70 9.66 -9.83 -11.94
N TRP A 71 9.59 -10.37 -13.15
CA TRP A 71 10.39 -11.51 -13.58
C TRP A 71 11.62 -11.03 -14.32
N ILE A 72 12.80 -11.39 -13.83
CA ILE A 72 14.06 -11.20 -14.52
C ILE A 72 14.62 -12.58 -14.81
N ASN A 73 14.73 -12.92 -16.09
CA ASN A 73 15.01 -14.26 -16.54
C ASN A 73 13.99 -15.26 -15.93
N ASN A 74 14.43 -16.17 -15.08
CA ASN A 74 13.57 -17.16 -14.44
C ASN A 74 13.34 -16.88 -12.94
N VAL A 75 13.77 -15.72 -12.44
CA VAL A 75 13.69 -15.36 -11.03
C VAL A 75 12.63 -14.28 -10.84
N PHE A 76 11.70 -14.52 -9.92
CA PHE A 76 10.78 -13.49 -9.45
C PHE A 76 11.46 -12.66 -8.37
N LEU A 77 11.53 -11.36 -8.60
CA LEU A 77 12.15 -10.41 -7.69
C LEU A 77 11.11 -9.41 -7.19
N PHE A 78 11.22 -9.03 -5.94
CA PHE A 78 10.44 -7.95 -5.36
C PHE A 78 11.24 -7.20 -4.29
N SER A 79 10.99 -5.92 -4.13
CA SER A 79 11.56 -5.10 -3.06
C SER A 79 10.86 -3.75 -2.93
N SER A 80 11.09 -3.06 -1.83
CA SER A 80 10.62 -1.68 -1.63
C SER A 80 11.43 -0.67 -2.45
N GLU A 81 12.67 -0.99 -2.84
CA GLU A 81 13.55 -0.10 -3.58
C GLU A 81 14.21 -0.79 -4.77
N LEU A 82 14.29 -0.09 -5.90
CA LEU A 82 14.94 -0.61 -7.10
C LEU A 82 16.44 -0.92 -6.91
N LYS A 83 17.11 -0.18 -6.01
CA LYS A 83 18.52 -0.43 -5.72
C LYS A 83 18.76 -1.80 -5.08
N ALA A 84 17.80 -2.30 -4.30
CA ALA A 84 17.91 -3.64 -3.71
C ALA A 84 17.79 -4.73 -4.78
N LEU A 85 16.92 -4.58 -5.76
CA LEU A 85 16.83 -5.51 -6.91
C LEU A 85 18.14 -5.60 -7.67
N LYS A 86 18.85 -4.47 -7.84
CA LYS A 86 20.15 -4.42 -8.54
C LYS A 86 21.26 -5.23 -7.85
N LYS A 87 21.09 -5.59 -6.59
CA LYS A 87 22.07 -6.42 -5.86
C LYS A 87 21.90 -7.91 -6.13
N HIS A 88 20.79 -8.32 -6.72
CA HIS A 88 20.59 -9.72 -7.07
C HIS A 88 21.34 -10.10 -8.35
N ASN A 89 22.07 -11.21 -8.33
CA ASN A 89 22.94 -11.63 -9.45
C ASN A 89 22.20 -11.83 -10.78
N SER A 90 20.92 -12.19 -10.73
CA SER A 90 20.09 -12.35 -11.93
C SER A 90 19.57 -11.03 -12.49
N PHE A 91 19.77 -9.92 -11.79
CA PHE A 91 19.23 -8.63 -12.21
C PHE A 91 20.11 -7.98 -13.28
N THR A 92 19.60 -7.92 -14.48
CA THR A 92 20.22 -7.19 -15.60
C THR A 92 19.41 -5.92 -15.86
N PRO A 93 19.88 -4.74 -15.41
CA PRO A 93 19.15 -3.50 -15.55
C PRO A 93 19.08 -3.06 -17.03
N GLU A 94 17.91 -3.05 -17.59
CA GLU A 94 17.63 -2.45 -18.90
C GLU A 94 16.60 -1.33 -18.72
N ILE A 95 16.96 -0.12 -19.15
CA ILE A 95 16.06 1.04 -19.04
C ILE A 95 14.89 0.88 -20.02
N ASP A 96 13.68 1.05 -19.52
CA ASP A 96 12.49 1.18 -20.34
C ASP A 96 12.38 2.60 -20.90
N LYS A 97 12.52 2.74 -22.22
CA LYS A 97 12.48 4.04 -22.91
C LYS A 97 11.12 4.76 -22.74
N LYS A 98 10.03 4.02 -22.62
CA LYS A 98 8.70 4.61 -22.37
C LYS A 98 8.64 5.21 -20.98
N SER A 99 9.10 4.50 -19.97
CA SER A 99 9.18 4.99 -18.60
C SER A 99 10.16 6.15 -18.44
N LEU A 100 11.24 6.15 -19.21
CA LEU A 100 12.16 7.31 -19.28
C LEU A 100 11.44 8.54 -19.85
N GLY A 101 10.66 8.38 -20.92
CA GLY A 101 9.84 9.46 -21.47
C GLY A 101 8.82 10.01 -20.47
N LEU A 102 8.18 9.13 -19.69
CA LEU A 102 7.27 9.55 -18.62
C LEU A 102 8.02 10.33 -17.53
N TYR A 103 9.19 9.86 -17.14
CA TYR A 103 10.04 10.55 -16.16
C TYR A 103 10.41 11.96 -16.61
N LEU A 104 10.84 12.12 -17.86
CA LEU A 104 11.19 13.45 -18.41
C LEU A 104 9.99 14.39 -18.47
N LYS A 105 8.78 13.87 -18.64
CA LYS A 105 7.54 14.67 -18.70
C LYS A 105 6.97 15.00 -17.31
N LEU A 106 7.01 14.04 -16.38
CA LEU A 106 6.31 14.11 -15.10
C LEU A 106 7.24 14.28 -13.90
N LEU A 107 8.56 14.24 -14.10
CA LEU A 107 9.60 14.18 -13.07
C LEU A 107 9.46 12.99 -12.12
N SER A 108 8.63 12.01 -12.51
CA SER A 108 8.39 10.76 -11.79
C SER A 108 7.97 9.66 -12.75
N VAL A 109 8.18 8.41 -12.35
CA VAL A 109 7.65 7.26 -13.10
C VAL A 109 6.39 6.77 -12.38
N PRO A 110 5.18 6.98 -12.94
CA PRO A 110 3.94 6.57 -12.29
C PRO A 110 3.78 5.05 -12.25
N ALA A 111 3.02 4.55 -11.28
CA ALA A 111 2.58 3.15 -11.29
C ALA A 111 1.69 2.88 -12.53
N PRO A 112 1.70 1.68 -13.10
CA PRO A 112 2.44 0.49 -12.67
C PRO A 112 3.89 0.42 -13.18
N TYR A 113 4.40 1.45 -13.81
CA TYR A 113 5.71 1.43 -14.45
C TYR A 113 6.86 1.59 -13.47
N SER A 114 8.04 1.11 -13.85
CA SER A 114 9.31 1.46 -13.24
C SER A 114 10.29 1.90 -14.33
N ILE A 115 11.45 2.41 -13.93
CA ILE A 115 12.47 2.80 -14.91
C ILE A 115 13.10 1.60 -15.62
N TYR A 116 12.95 0.39 -15.09
CA TYR A 116 13.52 -0.83 -15.66
C TYR A 116 12.46 -1.67 -16.36
N LYS A 117 12.83 -2.23 -17.52
CA LYS A 117 12.01 -3.24 -18.20
C LYS A 117 11.73 -4.43 -17.29
N ASN A 118 10.56 -5.03 -17.45
CA ASN A 118 10.10 -6.21 -16.70
C ASN A 118 9.99 -6.03 -15.17
N ILE A 119 10.19 -4.82 -14.68
CA ILE A 119 9.93 -4.47 -13.28
C ILE A 119 8.75 -3.51 -13.24
N LEU A 120 7.76 -3.88 -12.47
CA LEU A 120 6.56 -3.10 -12.24
C LEU A 120 6.53 -2.56 -10.81
N LYS A 121 5.71 -1.55 -10.58
CA LYS A 121 5.34 -1.04 -9.27
C LYS A 121 3.93 -1.52 -8.95
N VAL A 122 3.71 -2.08 -7.76
CA VAL A 122 2.35 -2.38 -7.31
C VAL A 122 1.56 -1.08 -7.27
N GLU A 123 0.39 -1.07 -7.87
CA GLU A 123 -0.49 0.11 -7.88
C GLU A 123 -1.10 0.34 -6.49
N PRO A 124 -1.46 1.58 -6.13
CA PRO A 124 -2.19 1.86 -4.90
C PRO A 124 -3.47 1.05 -4.79
N GLY A 125 -3.80 0.57 -3.57
CA GLY A 125 -5.03 -0.17 -3.32
C GLY A 125 -5.11 -1.55 -4.01
N MET A 126 -3.96 -2.14 -4.36
CA MET A 126 -3.91 -3.40 -5.12
C MET A 126 -3.27 -4.55 -4.35
N ILE A 127 -3.78 -5.72 -4.62
CA ILE A 127 -3.16 -7.01 -4.33
C ILE A 127 -2.72 -7.61 -5.67
N VAL A 128 -1.46 -8.01 -5.77
CA VAL A 128 -0.93 -8.75 -6.92
C VAL A 128 -0.67 -10.18 -6.48
N LYS A 129 -1.40 -11.12 -7.06
CA LYS A 129 -1.18 -12.54 -6.87
C LYS A 129 -0.30 -13.06 -7.98
N VAL A 130 0.83 -13.62 -7.63
CA VAL A 130 1.81 -14.19 -8.58
C VAL A 130 1.48 -15.66 -8.82
N LYS A 131 1.34 -16.03 -10.09
CA LYS A 131 1.03 -17.40 -10.50
C LYS A 131 2.28 -18.17 -10.90
N LYS A 132 2.16 -19.49 -10.89
CA LYS A 132 3.24 -20.41 -11.31
C LYS A 132 3.62 -20.27 -12.79
N ASP A 133 2.66 -19.91 -13.64
CA ASP A 133 2.85 -19.66 -15.08
C ASP A 133 3.49 -18.28 -15.38
N ARG A 134 3.94 -17.58 -14.32
CA ARG A 134 4.55 -16.24 -14.37
C ARG A 134 3.60 -15.11 -14.74
N THR A 135 2.31 -15.34 -14.77
CA THR A 135 1.30 -14.30 -14.90
C THR A 135 0.92 -13.71 -13.53
N TYR A 136 0.16 -12.64 -13.56
CA TYR A 136 -0.30 -11.94 -12.36
C TYR A 136 -1.82 -11.78 -12.39
N ASP A 137 -2.49 -12.13 -11.29
CA ASP A 137 -3.83 -11.62 -11.03
C ASP A 137 -3.70 -10.33 -10.25
N LYS A 138 -4.42 -9.31 -10.66
CA LYS A 138 -4.49 -8.03 -9.98
C LYS A 138 -5.88 -7.86 -9.38
N ILE A 139 -5.93 -7.71 -8.08
CA ILE A 139 -7.17 -7.55 -7.32
C ILE A 139 -7.16 -6.16 -6.71
N ARG A 140 -8.08 -5.29 -7.14
CA ARG A 140 -8.25 -3.98 -6.55
C ARG A 140 -9.11 -4.10 -5.31
N TYR A 141 -8.53 -3.92 -4.13
CA TYR A 141 -9.25 -3.99 -2.87
C TYR A 141 -9.78 -2.62 -2.42
N TRP A 142 -9.22 -1.54 -2.96
CA TRP A 142 -9.65 -0.17 -2.72
C TRP A 142 -9.45 0.69 -3.96
N ASP A 143 -10.39 1.59 -4.22
CA ASP A 143 -10.32 2.58 -5.28
C ASP A 143 -10.80 3.94 -4.79
N TYR A 144 -10.38 4.98 -5.47
CA TYR A 144 -10.82 6.34 -5.16
C TYR A 144 -12.31 6.48 -5.44
N PRO A 145 -13.12 7.07 -4.54
CA PRO A 145 -14.57 7.15 -4.69
C PRO A 145 -15.05 8.07 -5.82
N CYS A 146 -14.13 8.58 -6.64
CA CYS A 146 -14.44 9.57 -7.68
C CYS A 146 -14.85 8.98 -9.02
N GLN A 147 -15.26 7.73 -9.17
CA GLN A 147 -15.48 7.21 -10.50
C GLN A 147 -16.89 6.69 -10.79
N LYS A 148 -17.53 7.44 -11.64
CA LYS A 148 -18.51 7.09 -12.70
C LYS A 148 -19.91 6.56 -12.33
N GLU A 149 -20.16 5.98 -11.16
CA GLU A 149 -21.48 5.40 -10.89
C GLU A 149 -22.26 6.05 -9.72
N SER A 150 -21.65 6.93 -8.97
CA SER A 150 -22.38 7.73 -7.98
C SER A 150 -22.01 9.20 -8.08
N LEU A 151 -22.53 9.88 -9.11
CA LEU A 151 -22.74 11.33 -9.07
C LEU A 151 -23.80 11.74 -8.04
N THR A 152 -24.32 10.84 -7.25
CA THR A 152 -24.80 11.13 -5.91
C THR A 152 -23.57 11.27 -5.00
N ILE A 153 -22.75 12.30 -5.25
CA ILE A 153 -22.04 12.94 -4.16
C ILE A 153 -23.11 13.17 -3.12
N ASN A 154 -23.09 12.39 -2.03
CA ASN A 154 -23.88 12.73 -0.86
C ASN A 154 -23.50 14.16 -0.55
N SER A 155 -24.38 15.10 -0.92
CA SER A 155 -24.11 16.50 -0.72
C SER A 155 -23.82 16.66 0.77
N PHE A 156 -22.69 17.27 1.07
CA PHE A 156 -22.31 17.53 2.45
C PHE A 156 -23.33 18.54 3.00
N ASN A 157 -24.31 18.03 3.76
CA ASN A 157 -25.46 18.77 4.22
C ASN A 157 -25.24 19.43 5.60
N LYS A 158 -24.00 19.74 5.94
CA LYS A 158 -23.61 20.40 7.18
C LYS A 158 -23.24 21.87 6.94
N SER A 159 -23.30 22.70 7.96
CA SER A 159 -22.83 24.07 7.92
C SER A 159 -21.31 24.14 7.72
N PHE A 160 -20.80 25.32 7.33
CA PHE A 160 -19.34 25.52 7.19
C PHE A 160 -18.60 25.25 8.51
N GLN A 161 -19.16 25.68 9.65
CA GLN A 161 -18.55 25.45 10.97
C GLN A 161 -18.47 23.96 11.32
N GLU A 162 -19.53 23.21 11.07
CA GLU A 162 -19.51 21.75 11.29
C GLU A 162 -18.52 21.06 10.35
N ALA A 163 -18.41 21.49 9.09
CA ALA A 163 -17.42 20.99 8.15
C ALA A 163 -15.98 21.23 8.64
N GLN A 164 -15.72 22.42 9.17
CA GLN A 164 -14.42 22.79 9.71
C GLN A 164 -14.04 21.91 10.91
N ILE A 165 -14.97 21.67 11.83
CA ILE A 165 -14.76 20.80 12.99
C ILE A 165 -14.45 19.37 12.52
N ASP A 166 -15.30 18.81 11.66
CA ASP A 166 -15.13 17.44 11.14
C ASP A 166 -13.77 17.28 10.41
N LEU A 167 -13.37 18.28 9.63
CA LEU A 167 -12.09 18.25 8.92
C LEU A 167 -10.91 18.33 9.89
N THR A 168 -10.98 19.19 10.91
CA THR A 168 -9.95 19.32 11.93
C THR A 168 -9.77 18.00 12.69
N ASP A 169 -10.87 17.39 13.11
CA ASP A 169 -10.85 16.11 13.83
C ASP A 169 -10.28 15.00 12.94
N LEU A 170 -10.68 14.95 11.66
CA LEU A 170 -10.17 13.97 10.70
C LEU A 170 -8.66 14.13 10.49
N LEU A 171 -8.17 15.34 10.24
CA LEU A 171 -6.75 15.62 10.04
C LEU A 171 -5.93 15.30 11.30
N THR A 172 -6.42 15.70 12.48
CA THR A 172 -5.77 15.39 13.76
C THR A 172 -5.62 13.88 13.96
N ASN A 173 -6.67 13.12 13.69
CA ASN A 173 -6.64 11.67 13.82
C ASN A 173 -5.67 11.03 12.82
N VAL A 174 -5.71 11.43 11.54
CA VAL A 174 -4.84 10.89 10.49
C VAL A 174 -3.37 11.18 10.79
N VAL A 175 -3.04 12.42 11.16
CA VAL A 175 -1.67 12.80 11.51
C VAL A 175 -1.19 12.03 12.74
N SER A 176 -2.03 11.92 13.78
CA SER A 176 -1.69 11.17 14.99
C SER A 176 -1.41 9.69 14.71
N GLU A 177 -2.19 9.05 13.84
CA GLU A 177 -1.96 7.66 13.42
C GLU A 177 -0.65 7.49 12.65
N GLN A 178 -0.25 8.50 11.86
CA GLN A 178 1.01 8.47 11.08
C GLN A 178 2.25 8.81 11.89
N MET A 179 2.10 9.43 13.06
CA MET A 179 3.21 9.77 13.96
C MET A 179 3.68 8.60 14.82
N VAL A 180 3.05 7.43 14.73
CA VAL A 180 3.48 6.24 15.48
C VAL A 180 4.82 5.75 14.95
N ALA A 181 5.86 5.84 15.78
CA ALA A 181 7.23 5.44 15.42
C ALA A 181 8.02 5.03 16.68
N ASP A 182 9.05 4.19 16.47
CA ASP A 182 9.97 3.76 17.55
C ASP A 182 11.05 4.80 17.86
N VAL A 183 11.10 5.90 17.11
CA VAL A 183 12.07 6.98 17.23
C VAL A 183 11.35 8.33 17.22
N PRO A 184 11.96 9.41 17.73
CA PRO A 184 11.38 10.75 17.67
C PRO A 184 11.03 11.15 16.23
N VAL A 185 9.80 11.60 16.02
CA VAL A 185 9.30 12.08 14.74
C VAL A 185 9.36 13.60 14.71
N GLY A 186 9.89 14.16 13.63
CA GLY A 186 9.88 15.59 13.34
C GLY A 186 9.01 15.92 12.14
N ALA A 187 8.46 17.12 12.10
CA ALA A 187 7.73 17.65 10.95
C ALA A 187 8.51 18.79 10.31
N PHE A 188 8.52 18.81 8.96
CA PHE A 188 9.07 19.93 8.22
C PHE A 188 8.04 21.05 8.14
N LEU A 189 8.37 22.21 8.72
CA LEU A 189 7.54 23.40 8.68
C LEU A 189 8.08 24.36 7.60
N SER A 190 7.37 24.48 6.50
CA SER A 190 7.78 25.33 5.37
C SER A 190 7.14 26.73 5.38
N GLY A 191 6.21 27.01 6.30
CA GLY A 191 5.40 28.23 6.32
C GLY A 191 4.27 28.24 5.28
N GLY A 192 4.05 27.14 4.57
CA GLY A 192 2.89 26.94 3.70
C GLY A 192 1.64 26.56 4.50
N VAL A 193 0.46 26.71 3.90
CA VAL A 193 -0.83 26.37 4.54
C VAL A 193 -0.84 24.92 5.01
N ASP A 194 -0.47 23.98 4.13
CA ASP A 194 -0.52 22.53 4.44
C ASP A 194 0.42 22.13 5.57
N SER A 195 1.60 22.75 5.67
CA SER A 195 2.58 22.43 6.71
C SER A 195 2.31 23.13 8.04
N SER A 196 1.41 24.12 8.05
CA SER A 196 1.07 24.92 9.23
C SER A 196 -0.29 24.56 9.83
N SER A 197 -1.05 23.73 9.11
CA SER A 197 -2.34 23.20 9.56
C SER A 197 -2.14 21.98 10.43
#